data_61da7c1b5732c086539de0444f6bc642
#
_entry.id   61da7c1b5732c086539de0444f6bc642
#
_cell.length_a   1.000
_cell.length_b   1.000
_cell.length_c   1.000
_cell.angle_alpha   90.00
_cell.angle_beta   90.00
_cell.angle_gamma   90.00
#
_symmetry.space_group_name_H-M   'P 1'
#
loop_
_entity.id
_entity.type
_entity.pdbx_description
1 polymer ?
#
loop_
_entity_poly.entity_id
_entity_poly.type
_entity_poly.pdbx_seq_one_letter_code
_entity_poly.pdbx_strand_id
1 'polypeptide(L)'
;MQVITSKENEIVKKIKKLKEKKFRDLENSYIVEGIKLVKEAIDENQNIKYVVICEDCINNDMIDQKVLYDIAKLNCIYVTDKVFKYITDVSNPQGILAVVEKNNSNNKINYSEDIILVLDGLQDPGNLGTILRTVDSANLKQIVVSKDTVECFNPKVVRSTMGAIFRVNIIESENLLETLKDIKGNGYEIIVTSLDTKNSIYDIEYNKKVIVIGNEGNGVSKEIQDFADYKVKIPMLGKTESLNASVATGIMIYEYVRGKLKK
;
A
#
# COMPACT_ATOMS: atom_id res chain seq x y z
N MET A 1 19.89 3.22 -30.17
CA MET A 1 18.76 3.15 -29.21
C MET A 1 17.49 3.38 -30.01
N GLN A 2 16.50 2.48 -29.98
CA GLN A 2 15.25 2.64 -30.70
C GLN A 2 14.22 3.30 -29.79
N VAL A 3 13.72 4.48 -30.18
CA VAL A 3 12.72 5.24 -29.42
C VAL A 3 11.33 4.98 -29.99
N ILE A 4 10.37 4.63 -29.13
CA ILE A 4 8.98 4.42 -29.52
C ILE A 4 8.26 5.78 -29.61
N THR A 5 7.78 6.08 -30.80
CA THR A 5 7.10 7.35 -31.13
C THR A 5 5.58 7.21 -31.24
N SER A 6 5.08 5.98 -31.36
CA SER A 6 3.67 5.67 -31.62
C SER A 6 2.92 5.22 -30.37
N LYS A 7 1.75 5.78 -30.10
CA LYS A 7 0.79 5.31 -29.09
C LYS A 7 0.19 3.95 -29.44
N GLU A 8 0.26 3.54 -30.70
CA GLU A 8 -0.27 2.27 -31.20
C GLU A 8 0.68 1.09 -30.97
N ASN A 9 1.90 1.34 -30.49
CA ASN A 9 2.84 0.29 -30.14
C ASN A 9 2.25 -0.65 -29.06
N GLU A 10 2.41 -1.95 -29.22
CA GLU A 10 1.80 -2.96 -28.35
C GLU A 10 2.25 -2.85 -26.88
N ILE A 11 3.52 -2.50 -26.65
CA ILE A 11 4.04 -2.32 -25.28
C ILE A 11 3.38 -1.08 -24.64
N VAL A 12 3.25 0.02 -25.38
CA VAL A 12 2.58 1.24 -24.92
C VAL A 12 1.12 0.97 -24.55
N LYS A 13 0.41 0.22 -25.39
CA LYS A 13 -0.98 -0.20 -25.11
C LYS A 13 -1.07 -1.08 -23.85
N LYS A 14 -0.15 -2.02 -23.67
CA LYS A 14 -0.10 -2.87 -22.48
C LYS A 14 0.10 -2.03 -21.23
N ILE A 15 1.08 -1.13 -21.21
CA ILE A 15 1.33 -0.24 -20.07
C ILE A 15 0.08 0.59 -19.76
N LYS A 16 -0.55 1.18 -20.77
CA LYS A 16 -1.78 1.98 -20.58
C LYS A 16 -2.90 1.17 -19.93
N LYS A 17 -3.06 -0.09 -20.33
CA LYS A 17 -4.06 -0.99 -19.74
C LYS A 17 -3.80 -1.34 -18.28
N LEU A 18 -2.55 -1.34 -17.81
CA LEU A 18 -2.22 -1.60 -16.39
C LEU A 18 -2.81 -0.56 -15.42
N LYS A 19 -3.40 0.53 -15.91
CA LYS A 19 -4.21 1.46 -15.09
C LYS A 19 -5.49 0.82 -14.56
N GLU A 20 -5.99 -0.22 -15.23
CA GLU A 20 -7.20 -0.95 -14.87
C GLU A 20 -6.85 -2.23 -14.10
N LYS A 21 -7.56 -2.52 -13.01
CA LYS A 21 -7.35 -3.71 -12.17
C LYS A 21 -7.34 -5.01 -12.98
N LYS A 22 -8.32 -5.18 -13.88
CA LYS A 22 -8.44 -6.37 -14.72
C LYS A 22 -7.14 -6.72 -15.45
N PHE A 23 -6.44 -5.71 -15.98
CA PHE A 23 -5.20 -5.96 -16.73
C PHE A 23 -4.00 -6.14 -15.82
N ARG A 24 -3.99 -5.50 -14.62
CA ARG A 24 -2.97 -5.79 -13.60
C ARG A 24 -3.04 -7.25 -13.14
N ASP A 25 -4.24 -7.78 -12.97
CA ASP A 25 -4.45 -9.17 -12.57
C ASP A 25 -4.08 -10.14 -13.71
N LEU A 26 -4.48 -9.84 -14.96
CA LEU A 26 -4.15 -10.64 -16.14
C LEU A 26 -2.64 -10.72 -16.40
N GLU A 27 -1.94 -9.58 -16.32
CA GLU A 27 -0.50 -9.47 -16.59
C GLU A 27 0.35 -9.77 -15.36
N ASN A 28 -0.28 -10.00 -14.20
CA ASN A 28 0.36 -10.11 -12.89
C ASN A 28 1.40 -9.00 -12.65
N SER A 29 1.01 -7.74 -12.95
CA SER A 29 1.95 -6.62 -12.96
C SER A 29 1.27 -5.30 -12.65
N TYR A 30 2.05 -4.35 -12.17
CA TYR A 30 1.60 -2.99 -11.87
C TYR A 30 2.64 -1.95 -12.24
N ILE A 31 2.23 -0.67 -12.24
CA ILE A 31 3.09 0.46 -12.58
C ILE A 31 3.66 1.08 -11.32
N VAL A 32 4.98 1.30 -11.34
CA VAL A 32 5.73 2.09 -10.38
C VAL A 32 6.26 3.33 -11.10
N GLU A 33 5.79 4.52 -10.76
CA GLU A 33 6.11 5.74 -11.48
C GLU A 33 6.88 6.74 -10.61
N GLY A 34 7.91 7.32 -11.18
CA GLY A 34 8.78 8.34 -10.58
C GLY A 34 10.15 7.80 -10.17
N ILE A 35 11.16 8.70 -10.24
CA ILE A 35 12.57 8.35 -10.04
C ILE A 35 12.80 7.66 -8.70
N LYS A 36 12.24 8.22 -7.61
CA LYS A 36 12.41 7.69 -6.26
C LYS A 36 11.80 6.30 -6.12
N LEU A 37 10.57 6.09 -6.62
CA LEU A 37 9.89 4.80 -6.50
C LEU A 37 10.54 3.72 -7.35
N VAL A 38 11.00 4.06 -8.57
CA VAL A 38 11.73 3.11 -9.41
C VAL A 38 13.05 2.71 -8.76
N LYS A 39 13.76 3.68 -8.15
CA LYS A 39 14.96 3.38 -7.38
C LYS A 39 14.67 2.47 -6.19
N GLU A 40 13.65 2.76 -5.40
CA GLU A 40 13.22 1.89 -4.28
C GLU A 40 12.89 0.47 -4.77
N ALA A 41 12.20 0.33 -5.91
CA ALA A 41 11.92 -0.99 -6.48
C ALA A 41 13.19 -1.77 -6.84
N ILE A 42 14.23 -1.08 -7.33
CA ILE A 42 15.55 -1.68 -7.60
C ILE A 42 16.25 -2.08 -6.31
N ASP A 43 16.31 -1.17 -5.34
CA ASP A 43 16.99 -1.37 -4.06
C ASP A 43 16.36 -2.53 -3.25
N GLU A 44 15.03 -2.71 -3.36
CA GLU A 44 14.25 -3.78 -2.74
C GLU A 44 14.18 -5.06 -3.61
N ASN A 45 15.02 -5.15 -4.66
CA ASN A 45 15.14 -6.31 -5.54
C ASN A 45 13.79 -6.79 -6.12
N GLN A 46 12.89 -5.86 -6.47
CA GLN A 46 11.62 -6.20 -7.08
C GLN A 46 11.81 -6.78 -8.48
N ASN A 47 10.92 -7.69 -8.89
CA ASN A 47 10.95 -8.26 -10.24
C ASN A 47 10.46 -7.23 -11.27
N ILE A 48 11.38 -6.41 -11.78
CA ILE A 48 11.10 -5.37 -12.77
C ILE A 48 11.15 -6.01 -14.17
N LYS A 49 10.00 -6.06 -14.85
CA LYS A 49 9.90 -6.59 -16.22
C LYS A 49 10.61 -5.68 -17.23
N TYR A 50 10.40 -4.37 -17.10
CA TYR A 50 11.08 -3.34 -17.88
C TYR A 50 10.87 -1.95 -17.27
N VAL A 51 11.77 -1.03 -17.62
CA VAL A 51 11.69 0.38 -17.27
C VAL A 51 11.40 1.19 -18.53
N VAL A 52 10.45 2.12 -18.46
CA VAL A 52 10.14 3.06 -19.55
C VAL A 52 10.69 4.42 -19.22
N ILE A 53 11.44 4.99 -20.13
CA ILE A 53 12.15 6.25 -19.95
C ILE A 53 11.78 7.22 -21.07
N CYS A 54 11.40 8.40 -20.70
CA CYS A 54 11.21 9.52 -21.62
C CYS A 54 12.58 10.03 -22.08
N GLU A 55 12.84 10.04 -23.37
CA GLU A 55 14.10 10.46 -23.97
C GLU A 55 14.49 11.89 -23.56
N ASP A 56 13.53 12.81 -23.59
CA ASP A 56 13.76 14.20 -23.22
C ASP A 56 14.20 14.40 -21.76
N CYS A 57 13.79 13.50 -20.86
CA CYS A 57 14.13 13.59 -19.43
C CYS A 57 15.57 13.18 -19.13
N ILE A 58 16.18 12.32 -19.96
CA ILE A 58 17.60 11.96 -19.86
C ILE A 58 18.45 13.18 -20.26
N ASN A 59 18.05 13.83 -21.37
CA ASN A 59 18.80 14.93 -21.95
C ASN A 59 18.82 16.19 -21.05
N ASN A 60 17.89 16.28 -20.09
CA ASN A 60 17.75 17.43 -19.19
C ASN A 60 18.34 17.18 -17.78
N ASP A 61 19.17 16.16 -17.59
CA ASP A 61 19.81 15.79 -16.31
C ASP A 61 18.83 15.66 -15.13
N MET A 62 17.56 15.32 -15.41
CA MET A 62 16.53 15.18 -14.38
C MET A 62 16.70 13.93 -13.53
N ILE A 63 17.50 12.97 -13.98
CA ILE A 63 17.72 11.69 -13.31
C ILE A 63 19.21 11.58 -12.92
N ASP A 64 19.46 11.32 -11.64
CA ASP A 64 20.80 11.11 -11.12
C ASP A 64 21.56 10.01 -11.87
N GLN A 65 22.84 10.24 -12.18
CA GLN A 65 23.69 9.32 -12.96
C GLN A 65 23.79 7.91 -12.32
N LYS A 66 23.81 7.84 -10.99
CA LYS A 66 23.82 6.55 -10.29
C LYS A 66 22.54 5.77 -10.53
N VAL A 67 21.39 6.43 -10.51
CA VAL A 67 20.10 5.82 -10.83
C VAL A 67 20.06 5.37 -12.29
N LEU A 68 20.57 6.17 -13.22
CA LEU A 68 20.68 5.78 -14.63
C LEU A 68 21.57 4.55 -14.81
N TYR A 69 22.69 4.47 -14.09
CA TYR A 69 23.59 3.31 -14.12
C TYR A 69 22.88 2.03 -13.64
N ASP A 70 22.11 2.10 -12.55
CA ASP A 70 21.37 0.94 -12.04
C ASP A 70 20.25 0.53 -12.98
N ILE A 71 19.53 1.51 -13.55
CA ILE A 71 18.48 1.26 -14.56
C ILE A 71 19.05 0.64 -15.84
N ALA A 72 20.24 1.06 -16.27
CA ALA A 72 20.86 0.56 -17.51
C ALA A 72 21.14 -0.96 -17.49
N LYS A 73 21.12 -1.57 -16.31
CA LYS A 73 21.23 -3.03 -16.14
C LYS A 73 19.91 -3.77 -16.40
N LEU A 74 18.81 -3.02 -16.50
CA LEU A 74 17.46 -3.53 -16.69
C LEU A 74 17.05 -3.46 -18.16
N ASN A 75 15.94 -4.09 -18.49
CA ASN A 75 15.33 -3.97 -19.81
C ASN A 75 14.70 -2.57 -19.96
N CYS A 76 15.36 -1.67 -20.69
CA CYS A 76 14.94 -0.28 -20.87
C CYS A 76 14.22 -0.08 -22.20
N ILE A 77 13.09 0.64 -22.15
CA ILE A 77 12.28 1.04 -23.27
C ILE A 77 12.24 2.57 -23.31
N TYR A 78 12.68 3.12 -24.43
CA TYR A 78 12.71 4.58 -24.62
C TYR A 78 11.50 5.05 -25.41
N VAL A 79 10.88 6.12 -24.94
CA VAL A 79 9.69 6.69 -25.56
C VAL A 79 9.82 8.21 -25.68
N THR A 80 9.10 8.81 -26.65
CA THR A 80 9.00 10.27 -26.74
C THR A 80 8.13 10.83 -25.59
N ASP A 81 8.29 12.12 -25.28
CA ASP A 81 7.45 12.85 -24.30
C ASP A 81 5.94 12.68 -24.57
N LYS A 82 5.55 12.75 -25.84
CA LYS A 82 4.14 12.53 -26.26
C LYS A 82 3.62 11.14 -25.88
N VAL A 83 4.45 10.10 -25.98
CA VAL A 83 4.08 8.73 -25.62
C VAL A 83 4.11 8.57 -24.10
N PHE A 84 5.10 9.14 -23.42
CA PHE A 84 5.17 9.08 -21.95
C PHE A 84 3.96 9.77 -21.32
N LYS A 85 3.59 10.96 -21.75
CA LYS A 85 2.37 11.68 -21.30
C LYS A 85 1.07 10.91 -21.57
N TYR A 86 1.05 10.03 -22.57
CA TYR A 86 -0.11 9.18 -22.83
C TYR A 86 -0.24 8.03 -21.82
N ILE A 87 0.87 7.47 -21.35
CA ILE A 87 0.85 6.32 -20.42
C ILE A 87 0.80 6.73 -18.95
N THR A 88 1.31 7.90 -18.58
CA THR A 88 1.24 8.43 -17.20
C THR A 88 -0.14 8.95 -16.82
N ASP A 89 -0.43 9.03 -15.50
CA ASP A 89 -1.55 9.75 -14.90
C ASP A 89 -1.09 10.92 -14.02
N VAL A 90 0.22 11.16 -13.99
CA VAL A 90 0.80 12.28 -13.23
C VAL A 90 0.78 13.54 -14.07
N SER A 91 0.33 14.65 -13.51
CA SER A 91 0.25 15.94 -14.22
C SER A 91 1.62 16.44 -14.68
N ASN A 92 2.63 16.28 -13.81
CA ASN A 92 4.04 16.64 -14.08
C ASN A 92 4.92 15.40 -13.91
N PRO A 93 4.98 14.52 -14.93
CA PRO A 93 5.71 13.26 -14.82
C PRO A 93 7.22 13.50 -14.84
N GLN A 94 7.94 12.70 -14.07
CA GLN A 94 9.41 12.72 -14.02
C GLN A 94 10.07 11.93 -15.17
N GLY A 95 9.29 11.45 -16.13
CA GLY A 95 9.79 10.79 -17.34
C GLY A 95 10.32 9.38 -17.11
N ILE A 96 10.01 8.75 -15.99
CA ILE A 96 10.40 7.37 -15.70
C ILE A 96 9.28 6.61 -15.03
N LEU A 97 9.05 5.37 -15.48
CA LEU A 97 8.21 4.39 -14.81
C LEU A 97 8.77 2.98 -15.00
N ALA A 98 8.46 2.08 -14.09
CA ALA A 98 8.75 0.65 -14.20
C ALA A 98 7.46 -0.16 -14.22
N VAL A 99 7.46 -1.27 -14.94
CA VAL A 99 6.45 -2.32 -14.81
C VAL A 99 7.03 -3.43 -13.96
N VAL A 100 6.40 -3.63 -12.80
CA VAL A 100 6.85 -4.56 -11.75
C VAL A 100 5.87 -5.71 -11.66
N GLU A 101 6.36 -6.93 -11.49
CA GLU A 101 5.54 -8.10 -11.25
C GLU A 101 4.98 -8.10 -9.83
N LYS A 102 3.70 -8.46 -9.67
CA LYS A 102 3.11 -8.65 -8.34
C LYS A 102 3.78 -9.81 -7.63
N ASN A 103 4.28 -9.58 -6.43
CA ASN A 103 4.84 -10.64 -5.61
C ASN A 103 3.71 -11.35 -4.86
N ASN A 104 3.26 -12.48 -5.38
CA ASN A 104 2.20 -13.29 -4.79
C ASN A 104 2.75 -14.36 -3.81
N SER A 105 4.04 -14.33 -3.50
CA SER A 105 4.71 -15.45 -2.83
C SER A 105 4.42 -15.60 -1.33
N ASN A 106 3.83 -14.59 -0.67
CA ASN A 106 3.63 -14.61 0.78
C ASN A 106 2.20 -14.20 1.21
N ASN A 107 1.17 -14.87 0.67
CA ASN A 107 -0.22 -14.66 1.13
C ASN A 107 -0.52 -15.34 2.48
N LYS A 108 0.51 -15.61 3.31
CA LYS A 108 0.32 -16.22 4.63
C LYS A 108 0.56 -15.21 5.73
N ILE A 109 -0.30 -15.27 6.74
CA ILE A 109 -0.16 -14.46 7.95
C ILE A 109 1.02 -14.99 8.76
N ASN A 110 1.89 -14.08 9.17
CA ASN A 110 2.98 -14.39 10.10
C ASN A 110 2.51 -14.18 11.54
N TYR A 111 2.28 -15.25 12.24
CA TYR A 111 1.83 -15.25 13.65
C TYR A 111 2.93 -14.99 14.67
N SER A 112 4.17 -14.69 14.26
CA SER A 112 5.24 -14.28 15.19
C SER A 112 5.17 -12.80 15.57
N GLU A 113 4.43 -11.98 14.80
CA GLU A 113 4.27 -10.54 15.04
C GLU A 113 3.41 -10.27 16.29
N ASP A 114 3.69 -9.19 17.02
CA ASP A 114 2.87 -8.78 18.17
C ASP A 114 1.53 -8.18 17.74
N ILE A 115 1.53 -7.50 16.58
CA ILE A 115 0.38 -6.77 16.04
C ILE A 115 0.12 -7.19 14.59
N ILE A 116 -1.15 -7.40 14.26
CA ILE A 116 -1.63 -7.54 12.89
C ILE A 116 -2.61 -6.40 12.63
N LEU A 117 -2.33 -5.57 11.62
CA LEU A 117 -3.27 -4.55 11.15
C LEU A 117 -4.23 -5.16 10.15
N VAL A 118 -5.52 -4.88 10.30
CA VAL A 118 -6.60 -5.34 9.42
C VAL A 118 -7.39 -4.13 8.93
N LEU A 119 -7.66 -4.07 7.63
CA LEU A 119 -8.45 -3.01 7.00
C LEU A 119 -9.75 -3.59 6.47
N ASP A 120 -10.86 -3.10 7.01
CA ASP A 120 -12.22 -3.54 6.67
C ASP A 120 -12.89 -2.52 5.75
N GLY A 121 -12.79 -2.73 4.44
CA GLY A 121 -13.48 -1.94 3.43
C GLY A 121 -12.96 -0.52 3.22
N LEU A 122 -11.68 -0.25 3.46
CA LEU A 122 -11.08 1.07 3.22
C LEU A 122 -11.14 1.43 1.73
N GLN A 123 -11.68 2.63 1.38
CA GLN A 123 -11.96 2.99 0.00
C GLN A 123 -11.01 4.04 -0.60
N ASP A 124 -10.46 4.95 0.22
CA ASP A 124 -9.58 6.00 -0.32
C ASP A 124 -8.15 5.50 -0.58
N PRO A 125 -7.66 5.58 -1.83
CA PRO A 125 -6.30 5.16 -2.19
C PRO A 125 -5.20 5.93 -1.45
N GLY A 126 -5.45 7.19 -1.09
CA GLY A 126 -4.50 8.02 -0.35
C GLY A 126 -4.37 7.54 1.10
N ASN A 127 -5.50 7.17 1.73
CA ASN A 127 -5.50 6.59 3.07
C ASN A 127 -4.74 5.27 3.08
N LEU A 128 -5.02 4.36 2.15
CA LEU A 128 -4.33 3.07 2.09
C LEU A 128 -2.82 3.24 1.92
N GLY A 129 -2.38 4.11 1.00
CA GLY A 129 -0.96 4.38 0.81
C GLY A 129 -0.29 5.01 2.04
N THR A 130 -0.99 5.91 2.74
CA THR A 130 -0.50 6.51 3.99
C THR A 130 -0.41 5.48 5.12
N ILE A 131 -1.39 4.58 5.22
CA ILE A 131 -1.39 3.48 6.19
C ILE A 131 -0.20 2.55 5.93
N LEU A 132 0.04 2.14 4.69
CA LEU A 132 1.20 1.30 4.34
C LEU A 132 2.54 1.95 4.74
N ARG A 133 2.69 3.26 4.52
CA ARG A 133 3.88 3.99 5.00
C ARG A 133 4.01 3.97 6.52
N THR A 134 2.90 4.11 7.23
CA THR A 134 2.88 4.10 8.70
C THR A 134 3.23 2.71 9.24
N VAL A 135 2.70 1.66 8.63
CA VAL A 135 3.03 0.25 8.92
C VAL A 135 4.53 0.00 8.76
N ASP A 136 5.09 0.39 7.62
CA ASP A 136 6.52 0.28 7.34
C ASP A 136 7.37 1.09 8.34
N SER A 137 6.98 2.33 8.65
CA SER A 137 7.69 3.20 9.59
C SER A 137 7.70 2.66 11.02
N ALA A 138 6.68 1.90 11.41
CA ALA A 138 6.58 1.23 12.70
C ALA A 138 7.25 -0.16 12.71
N ASN A 139 7.89 -0.55 11.62
CA ASN A 139 8.51 -1.85 11.41
C ASN A 139 7.53 -3.03 11.51
N LEU A 140 6.24 -2.79 11.26
CA LEU A 140 5.26 -3.86 11.06
C LEU A 140 5.43 -4.42 9.65
N LYS A 141 5.34 -5.75 9.53
CA LYS A 141 5.72 -6.44 8.28
C LYS A 141 4.54 -6.88 7.44
N GLN A 142 3.32 -6.76 7.96
CA GLN A 142 2.14 -7.27 7.28
C GLN A 142 0.88 -6.49 7.60
N ILE A 143 -0.04 -6.51 6.64
CA ILE A 143 -1.44 -6.09 6.81
C ILE A 143 -2.36 -7.13 6.19
N VAL A 144 -3.57 -7.22 6.72
CA VAL A 144 -4.68 -7.97 6.09
C VAL A 144 -5.69 -6.95 5.56
N VAL A 145 -6.15 -7.12 4.33
CA VAL A 145 -7.14 -6.24 3.72
C VAL A 145 -8.36 -7.07 3.29
N SER A 146 -9.56 -6.56 3.52
CA SER A 146 -10.78 -7.20 3.00
C SER A 146 -10.87 -7.03 1.48
N LYS A 147 -11.61 -7.91 0.82
CA LYS A 147 -11.90 -7.85 -0.63
C LYS A 147 -12.52 -6.52 -1.08
N ASP A 148 -13.24 -5.86 -0.16
CA ASP A 148 -13.90 -4.58 -0.41
C ASP A 148 -12.97 -3.38 -0.20
N THR A 149 -11.74 -3.60 0.23
CA THR A 149 -10.71 -2.55 0.33
C THR A 149 -10.22 -2.17 -1.07
N VAL A 150 -9.92 -0.88 -1.26
CA VAL A 150 -9.34 -0.39 -2.51
C VAL A 150 -8.08 -1.19 -2.88
N GLU A 151 -7.95 -1.54 -4.14
CA GLU A 151 -6.86 -2.40 -4.62
C GLU A 151 -5.47 -1.79 -4.33
N CYS A 152 -4.62 -2.57 -3.68
CA CYS A 152 -3.32 -2.13 -3.19
C CYS A 152 -2.35 -1.73 -4.33
N PHE A 153 -2.47 -2.35 -5.50
CA PHE A 153 -1.64 -2.04 -6.68
C PHE A 153 -2.24 -0.98 -7.60
N ASN A 154 -3.32 -0.29 -7.17
CA ASN A 154 -3.81 0.89 -7.85
C ASN A 154 -2.67 1.93 -7.95
N PRO A 155 -2.43 2.56 -9.13
CA PRO A 155 -1.32 3.51 -9.31
C PRO A 155 -1.30 4.66 -8.30
N LYS A 156 -2.46 5.13 -7.82
CA LYS A 156 -2.55 6.18 -6.79
C LYS A 156 -2.12 5.64 -5.42
N VAL A 157 -2.48 4.39 -5.07
CA VAL A 157 -1.99 3.73 -3.85
C VAL A 157 -0.49 3.58 -3.92
N VAL A 158 0.04 2.94 -4.97
CA VAL A 158 1.48 2.69 -5.16
C VAL A 158 2.30 3.97 -4.97
N ARG A 159 1.89 5.07 -5.61
CA ARG A 159 2.57 6.36 -5.42
C ARG A 159 2.53 6.86 -3.98
N SER A 160 1.38 6.70 -3.31
CA SER A 160 1.21 7.20 -1.93
C SER A 160 2.02 6.42 -0.91
N THR A 161 2.41 5.16 -1.21
CA THR A 161 3.21 4.33 -0.30
C THR A 161 4.65 4.78 -0.13
N MET A 162 5.18 5.56 -1.08
CA MET A 162 6.60 5.99 -1.09
C MET A 162 7.59 4.82 -0.93
N GLY A 163 7.26 3.65 -1.51
CA GLY A 163 8.10 2.44 -1.47
C GLY A 163 7.72 1.41 -0.41
N ALA A 164 6.88 1.74 0.56
CA ALA A 164 6.43 0.79 1.60
C ALA A 164 5.75 -0.47 1.02
N ILE A 165 5.14 -0.35 -0.17
CA ILE A 165 4.51 -1.47 -0.87
C ILE A 165 5.48 -2.63 -1.21
N PHE A 166 6.77 -2.37 -1.25
CA PHE A 166 7.80 -3.37 -1.53
C PHE A 166 8.25 -4.12 -0.27
N ARG A 167 7.97 -3.59 0.94
CA ARG A 167 8.46 -4.09 2.22
C ARG A 167 7.37 -4.67 3.13
N VAL A 168 6.11 -4.28 2.89
CA VAL A 168 4.97 -4.74 3.68
C VAL A 168 4.27 -5.89 2.95
N ASN A 169 4.10 -7.02 3.61
CA ASN A 169 3.31 -8.13 3.10
C ASN A 169 1.82 -7.79 3.16
N ILE A 170 1.14 -7.77 2.03
CA ILE A 170 -0.28 -7.46 1.91
C ILE A 170 -1.03 -8.76 1.67
N ILE A 171 -1.90 -9.12 2.60
CA ILE A 171 -2.70 -10.34 2.56
C ILE A 171 -4.15 -9.96 2.24
N GLU A 172 -4.63 -10.33 1.07
CA GLU A 172 -6.02 -10.12 0.67
C GLU A 172 -6.89 -11.24 1.26
N SER A 173 -7.96 -10.87 1.97
CA SER A 173 -8.91 -11.79 2.58
C SER A 173 -10.23 -11.78 1.80
N GLU A 174 -10.63 -12.94 1.28
CA GLU A 174 -11.94 -13.13 0.64
C GLU A 174 -13.10 -13.11 1.63
N ASN A 175 -12.84 -13.59 2.86
CA ASN A 175 -13.79 -13.57 3.97
C ASN A 175 -13.08 -13.11 5.25
N LEU A 176 -13.26 -11.83 5.57
CA LEU A 176 -12.51 -11.21 6.67
C LEU A 176 -12.88 -11.82 8.03
N LEU A 177 -14.12 -12.21 8.25
CA LEU A 177 -14.53 -12.84 9.51
C LEU A 177 -13.85 -14.21 9.71
N GLU A 178 -13.78 -15.04 8.68
CA GLU A 178 -13.08 -16.33 8.77
C GLU A 178 -11.58 -16.14 9.00
N THR A 179 -10.97 -15.15 8.34
CA THR A 179 -9.58 -14.80 8.58
C THR A 179 -9.36 -14.34 10.03
N LEU A 180 -10.26 -13.54 10.59
CA LEU A 180 -10.17 -13.11 11.99
C LEU A 180 -10.38 -14.26 12.97
N LYS A 181 -11.22 -15.24 12.66
CA LYS A 181 -11.36 -16.48 13.46
C LYS A 181 -10.05 -17.27 13.48
N ASP A 182 -9.40 -17.42 12.34
CA ASP A 182 -8.10 -18.09 12.25
C ASP A 182 -7.03 -17.36 13.06
N ILE A 183 -6.94 -16.03 12.93
CA ILE A 183 -6.02 -15.20 13.70
C ILE A 183 -6.28 -15.34 15.20
N LYS A 184 -7.54 -15.31 15.61
CA LYS A 184 -7.94 -15.49 17.03
C LYS A 184 -7.58 -16.89 17.53
N GLY A 185 -7.74 -17.92 16.71
CA GLY A 185 -7.29 -19.29 16.99
C GLY A 185 -5.78 -19.42 17.21
N ASN A 186 -4.99 -18.47 16.69
CA ASN A 186 -3.54 -18.36 16.90
C ASN A 186 -3.15 -17.46 18.09
N GLY A 187 -4.11 -17.16 18.99
CA GLY A 187 -3.86 -16.51 20.28
C GLY A 187 -3.88 -14.98 20.24
N TYR A 188 -4.47 -14.38 19.19
CA TYR A 188 -4.66 -12.91 19.12
C TYR A 188 -6.03 -12.52 19.65
N GLU A 189 -6.09 -11.36 20.28
CA GLU A 189 -7.36 -10.69 20.61
C GLU A 189 -7.63 -9.55 19.62
N ILE A 190 -8.89 -9.34 19.29
CA ILE A 190 -9.33 -8.43 18.24
C ILE A 190 -9.80 -7.12 18.83
N ILE A 191 -9.16 -6.04 18.43
CA ILE A 191 -9.51 -4.66 18.78
C ILE A 191 -10.15 -4.01 17.55
N VAL A 192 -11.34 -3.46 17.68
CA VAL A 192 -11.99 -2.64 16.65
C VAL A 192 -12.09 -1.19 17.09
N THR A 193 -11.91 -0.28 16.13
CA THR A 193 -12.21 1.13 16.34
C THR A 193 -13.72 1.36 16.28
N SER A 194 -14.29 2.01 17.29
CA SER A 194 -15.71 2.34 17.35
C SER A 194 -15.90 3.68 18.07
N LEU A 195 -16.82 4.48 17.59
CA LEU A 195 -17.21 5.71 18.29
C LEU A 195 -18.15 5.43 19.49
N ASP A 196 -18.90 4.33 19.41
CA ASP A 196 -19.85 3.90 20.45
C ASP A 196 -19.17 2.99 21.48
N THR A 197 -18.23 3.55 22.23
CA THR A 197 -17.57 2.88 23.37
C THR A 197 -17.04 3.90 24.36
N LYS A 198 -16.86 3.48 25.63
CA LYS A 198 -16.19 4.28 26.66
C LYS A 198 -14.69 3.96 26.76
N ASN A 199 -14.24 2.82 26.22
CA ASN A 199 -12.86 2.37 26.32
C ASN A 199 -11.96 3.21 25.41
N SER A 200 -10.83 3.64 25.92
CA SER A 200 -9.80 4.36 25.18
C SER A 200 -8.77 3.39 24.59
N ILE A 201 -8.14 3.78 23.48
CA ILE A 201 -6.96 3.11 22.96
C ILE A 201 -5.82 3.02 23.97
N TYR A 202 -5.80 3.92 24.95
CA TYR A 202 -4.76 4.00 26.00
C TYR A 202 -4.96 3.00 27.13
N ASP A 203 -6.14 2.35 27.20
CA ASP A 203 -6.50 1.38 28.25
C ASP A 203 -6.16 -0.06 27.82
N ILE A 204 -5.57 -0.26 26.65
CA ILE A 204 -5.29 -1.58 26.06
C ILE A 204 -3.78 -1.88 26.10
N GLU A 205 -3.44 -3.09 26.45
CA GLU A 205 -2.09 -3.63 26.29
C GLU A 205 -1.95 -4.25 24.88
N TYR A 206 -1.01 -3.73 24.09
CA TYR A 206 -0.78 -4.13 22.69
C TYR A 206 0.24 -5.28 22.61
N ASN A 207 -0.18 -6.49 22.98
CA ASN A 207 0.59 -7.72 22.80
C ASN A 207 -0.35 -8.79 22.24
N LYS A 208 0.03 -9.44 21.13
CA LYS A 208 -0.82 -10.38 20.42
C LYS A 208 -2.21 -9.80 20.13
N LYS A 209 -2.25 -8.67 19.45
CA LYS A 209 -3.49 -7.97 19.11
C LYS A 209 -3.66 -7.80 17.60
N VAL A 210 -4.90 -7.86 17.17
CA VAL A 210 -5.35 -7.41 15.86
C VAL A 210 -5.96 -6.02 16.01
N ILE A 211 -5.53 -5.07 15.21
CA ILE A 211 -6.13 -3.75 15.13
C ILE A 211 -6.96 -3.69 13.85
N VAL A 212 -8.27 -3.57 13.98
CA VAL A 212 -9.18 -3.45 12.83
C VAL A 212 -9.57 -1.99 12.63
N ILE A 213 -9.29 -1.49 11.45
CA ILE A 213 -9.68 -0.15 10.98
C ILE A 213 -10.76 -0.33 9.91
N GLY A 214 -11.86 0.37 10.07
CA GLY A 214 -12.99 0.27 9.16
C GLY A 214 -12.98 1.28 8.02
N ASN A 215 -14.06 1.23 7.24
CA ASN A 215 -14.38 2.15 6.17
C ASN A 215 -14.51 3.60 6.68
N GLU A 216 -14.18 4.58 5.86
CA GLU A 216 -14.17 6.00 6.22
C GLU A 216 -15.56 6.54 6.60
N GLY A 217 -16.62 6.02 5.99
CA GLY A 217 -17.99 6.44 6.24
C GLY A 217 -18.75 5.56 7.24
N ASN A 218 -18.58 4.24 7.13
CA ASN A 218 -19.37 3.27 7.86
C ASN A 218 -18.64 2.68 9.09
N GLY A 219 -17.34 2.94 9.23
CA GLY A 219 -16.51 2.30 10.27
C GLY A 219 -16.30 0.81 10.00
N VAL A 220 -16.00 0.06 11.06
CA VAL A 220 -15.86 -1.39 11.02
C VAL A 220 -17.24 -2.02 10.86
N SER A 221 -17.36 -3.07 10.02
CA SER A 221 -18.60 -3.79 9.77
C SER A 221 -19.21 -4.36 11.07
N LYS A 222 -20.54 -4.39 11.13
CA LYS A 222 -21.28 -4.83 12.33
C LYS A 222 -20.88 -6.24 12.77
N GLU A 223 -20.72 -7.14 11.81
CA GLU A 223 -20.32 -8.53 12.06
C GLU A 223 -18.96 -8.63 12.76
N ILE A 224 -17.98 -7.83 12.32
CA ILE A 224 -16.65 -7.79 12.92
C ILE A 224 -16.69 -7.09 14.28
N GLN A 225 -17.50 -6.02 14.42
CA GLN A 225 -17.68 -5.36 15.71
C GLN A 225 -18.28 -6.30 16.78
N ASP A 226 -19.20 -7.20 16.38
CA ASP A 226 -19.83 -8.14 17.29
C ASP A 226 -18.92 -9.32 17.62
N PHE A 227 -17.93 -9.62 16.78
CA PHE A 227 -16.91 -10.66 16.99
C PHE A 227 -15.70 -10.18 17.80
N ALA A 228 -15.46 -8.87 17.89
CA ALA A 228 -14.30 -8.28 18.52
C ALA A 228 -14.26 -8.48 20.05
N ASP A 229 -13.05 -8.63 20.59
CA ASP A 229 -12.83 -8.71 22.04
C ASP A 229 -12.90 -7.32 22.71
N TYR A 230 -12.43 -6.29 21.99
CA TYR A 230 -12.41 -4.91 22.49
C TYR A 230 -12.94 -3.94 21.43
N LYS A 231 -13.80 -3.03 21.87
CA LYS A 231 -14.17 -1.82 21.13
C LYS A 231 -13.48 -0.64 21.79
N VAL A 232 -12.71 0.13 21.02
CA VAL A 232 -11.93 1.26 21.55
C VAL A 232 -12.13 2.49 20.69
N LYS A 233 -11.91 3.67 21.29
CA LYS A 233 -11.87 4.95 20.57
C LYS A 233 -10.62 5.74 20.91
N ILE A 234 -10.23 6.60 19.97
CA ILE A 234 -9.30 7.68 20.22
C ILE A 234 -10.08 8.79 20.93
N PRO A 235 -9.70 9.23 22.16
CA PRO A 235 -10.40 10.31 22.85
C PRO A 235 -10.39 11.60 22.05
N MET A 236 -11.57 12.13 21.76
CA MET A 236 -11.75 13.39 21.05
C MET A 236 -12.08 14.49 22.06
N LEU A 237 -11.16 15.44 22.29
CA LEU A 237 -11.34 16.52 23.25
C LEU A 237 -11.96 17.79 22.62
N GLY A 238 -12.06 17.81 21.30
CA GLY A 238 -12.64 18.91 20.53
C GLY A 238 -14.06 18.61 20.06
N LYS A 239 -14.51 19.38 19.06
CA LYS A 239 -15.87 19.26 18.47
C LYS A 239 -15.95 18.25 17.31
N THR A 240 -14.81 17.79 16.80
CA THR A 240 -14.75 16.84 15.69
C THR A 240 -15.16 15.45 16.17
N GLU A 241 -16.07 14.80 15.44
CA GLU A 241 -16.61 13.49 15.82
C GLU A 241 -15.64 12.34 15.53
N SER A 242 -14.86 12.44 14.46
CA SER A 242 -13.93 11.38 14.02
C SER A 242 -12.68 11.94 13.38
N LEU A 243 -11.67 11.09 13.24
CA LEU A 243 -10.42 11.36 12.51
C LEU A 243 -10.43 10.66 11.16
N ASN A 244 -9.65 11.20 10.24
CA ASN A 244 -9.32 10.47 9.00
C ASN A 244 -8.76 9.08 9.33
N ALA A 245 -9.12 8.06 8.54
CA ALA A 245 -8.76 6.65 8.81
C ALA A 245 -7.25 6.41 8.90
N SER A 246 -6.45 7.07 8.05
CA SER A 246 -4.99 6.92 8.10
C SER A 246 -4.37 7.61 9.33
N VAL A 247 -4.94 8.72 9.78
CA VAL A 247 -4.54 9.40 11.02
C VAL A 247 -4.87 8.54 12.23
N ALA A 248 -6.10 8.01 12.30
CA ALA A 248 -6.52 7.11 13.39
C ALA A 248 -5.62 5.86 13.44
N THR A 249 -5.32 5.26 12.29
CA THR A 249 -4.40 4.12 12.19
C THR A 249 -3.01 4.48 12.71
N GLY A 250 -2.49 5.64 12.34
CA GLY A 250 -1.18 6.11 12.81
C GLY A 250 -1.13 6.25 14.33
N ILE A 251 -2.16 6.83 14.94
CA ILE A 251 -2.25 6.98 16.40
C ILE A 251 -2.25 5.60 17.08
N MET A 252 -3.05 4.65 16.60
CA MET A 252 -3.12 3.31 17.20
C MET A 252 -1.80 2.54 17.04
N ILE A 253 -1.19 2.56 15.87
CA ILE A 253 0.11 1.89 15.64
C ILE A 253 1.19 2.51 16.55
N TYR A 254 1.23 3.84 16.67
CA TYR A 254 2.25 4.49 17.48
C TYR A 254 1.98 4.41 18.98
N GLU A 255 0.75 4.14 19.41
CA GLU A 255 0.49 3.73 20.79
C GLU A 255 1.12 2.36 21.11
N TYR A 256 1.01 1.39 20.21
CA TYR A 256 1.76 0.13 20.30
C TYR A 256 3.27 0.38 20.35
N VAL A 257 3.82 1.18 19.42
CA VAL A 257 5.25 1.52 19.39
C VAL A 257 5.70 2.15 20.70
N ARG A 258 4.91 3.10 21.24
CA ARG A 258 5.17 3.73 22.55
C ARG A 258 5.26 2.70 23.68
N GLY A 259 4.34 1.72 23.69
CA GLY A 259 4.36 0.62 24.67
C GLY A 259 5.61 -0.24 24.55
N LYS A 260 6.07 -0.51 23.31
CA LYS A 260 7.27 -1.32 23.04
C LYS A 260 8.56 -0.61 23.46
N LEU A 261 8.64 0.72 23.29
CA LEU A 261 9.83 1.51 23.65
C LEU A 261 9.97 1.77 25.17
N LYS A 262 8.92 1.49 25.95
CA LYS A 262 8.94 1.61 27.43
C LYS A 262 9.36 0.34 28.16
N LYS A 263 9.41 -0.79 27.45
CA LYS A 263 9.91 -2.08 27.93
C LYS A 263 11.40 -2.20 27.67
#